data_d1b94d317a2ecccbdd232f38fce75fc7
#
_entry.id   d1b94d317a2ecccbdd232f38fce75fc7
#
_cell.length_a   1.000
_cell.length_b   1.000
_cell.length_c   1.000
_cell.angle_alpha   90.00
_cell.angle_beta   90.00
_cell.angle_gamma   90.00
#
_symmetry.space_group_name_H-M   'P 1'
#
loop_
_entity.id
_entity.type
_entity.pdbx_description
1 polymer ?
#
loop_
_entity_poly.entity_id
_entity_poly.type
_entity_poly.pdbx_seq_one_letter_code
_entity_poly.pdbx_strand_id
1 'polypeptide(L)'
;MNRVAHYLQEHLLGEVLTSTDARKYFSTDGGVFSVVPAMIVYPRNENDVRKVARFTWQLAERGRVIPITARGAGSDQAGAAIGTGIILGFMAHMKRIVEFDSRRGLLTVEPGANYAKVQQALHTHGRFLPPYPSSIDYATLGGAVANN
;
A
#
# COMPACT_ATOMS: atom_id res chain seq x y z
N MET A 1 17.98 13.16 2.20
CA MET A 1 17.00 12.23 1.62
C MET A 1 17.65 11.18 0.71
N ASN A 2 18.56 11.54 -0.19
CA ASN A 2 19.23 10.56 -1.08
C ASN A 2 19.88 9.36 -0.38
N ARG A 3 20.54 9.56 0.78
CA ARG A 3 21.16 8.46 1.54
C ARG A 3 20.14 7.44 2.06
N VAL A 4 18.95 7.88 2.46
CA VAL A 4 17.87 6.98 2.92
C VAL A 4 17.34 6.17 1.75
N ALA A 5 17.06 6.82 0.62
CA ALA A 5 16.58 6.15 -0.58
C ALA A 5 17.61 5.13 -1.10
N HIS A 6 18.88 5.51 -1.13
CA HIS A 6 19.97 4.61 -1.54
C HIS A 6 20.07 3.38 -0.62
N TYR A 7 20.06 3.59 0.69
CA TYR A 7 20.07 2.50 1.66
C TYR A 7 18.90 1.53 1.44
N LEU A 8 17.68 2.07 1.29
CA LEU A 8 16.50 1.23 1.05
C LEU A 8 16.62 0.48 -0.28
N GLN A 9 17.09 1.14 -1.35
CA GLN A 9 17.27 0.49 -2.64
C GLN A 9 18.26 -0.69 -2.60
N GLU A 10 19.30 -0.61 -1.78
CA GLU A 10 20.28 -1.68 -1.62
C GLU A 10 19.77 -2.86 -0.76
N HIS A 11 18.79 -2.62 0.12
CA HIS A 11 18.35 -3.62 1.11
C HIS A 11 16.98 -4.22 0.83
N LEU A 12 16.20 -3.62 -0.09
CA LEU A 12 14.89 -4.13 -0.49
C LEU A 12 14.99 -4.93 -1.79
N LEU A 13 14.08 -5.87 -1.96
CA LEU A 13 13.84 -6.52 -3.25
C LEU A 13 12.96 -5.65 -4.17
N GLY A 14 12.21 -4.76 -3.58
CA GLY A 14 11.34 -3.81 -4.25
C GLY A 14 12.06 -2.57 -4.75
N GLU A 15 11.30 -1.67 -5.36
CA GLU A 15 11.81 -0.45 -5.97
C GLU A 15 11.62 0.76 -5.06
N VAL A 16 12.57 1.70 -5.13
CA VAL A 16 12.52 3.00 -4.46
C VAL A 16 12.53 4.11 -5.50
N LEU A 17 11.44 4.86 -5.60
CA LEU A 17 11.29 5.93 -6.58
C LEU A 17 11.46 7.29 -5.89
N THR A 18 12.35 8.12 -6.46
CA THR A 18 12.67 9.47 -5.95
C THR A 18 12.49 10.55 -7.01
N SER A 19 12.12 10.18 -8.24
CA SER A 19 11.94 11.15 -9.33
C SER A 19 10.82 12.13 -8.99
N THR A 20 10.94 13.34 -9.52
CA THR A 20 9.94 14.40 -9.34
C THR A 20 8.55 13.94 -9.85
N ASP A 21 8.50 13.26 -10.97
CA ASP A 21 7.25 12.80 -11.58
C ASP A 21 6.56 11.74 -10.71
N ALA A 22 7.32 10.74 -10.21
CA ALA A 22 6.77 9.75 -9.31
C ALA A 22 6.23 10.40 -8.03
N ARG A 23 6.99 11.31 -7.41
CA ARG A 23 6.57 12.02 -6.20
C ARG A 23 5.34 12.90 -6.44
N LYS A 24 5.26 13.56 -7.59
CA LYS A 24 4.10 14.34 -8.00
C LYS A 24 2.87 13.45 -8.21
N TYR A 25 3.02 12.31 -8.87
CA TYR A 25 1.93 11.35 -9.07
C TYR A 25 1.35 10.86 -7.74
N PHE A 26 2.20 10.58 -6.75
CA PHE A 26 1.80 10.11 -5.42
C PHE A 26 1.46 11.23 -4.42
N SER A 27 1.46 12.49 -4.84
CA SER A 27 1.13 13.63 -3.96
C SER A 27 -0.36 13.82 -3.73
N THR A 28 -1.22 13.19 -4.52
CA THR A 28 -2.68 13.30 -4.44
C THR A 28 -3.32 11.92 -4.23
N ASP A 29 -4.51 11.90 -3.70
CA ASP A 29 -5.42 10.75 -3.66
C ASP A 29 -6.76 11.10 -4.35
N GLY A 30 -7.86 10.48 -3.96
CA GLY A 30 -9.21 10.80 -4.45
C GLY A 30 -9.80 12.09 -3.87
N GLY A 31 -9.10 12.75 -2.94
CA GLY A 31 -9.53 13.98 -2.28
C GLY A 31 -8.98 15.24 -2.92
N VAL A 32 -9.12 16.35 -2.20
CA VAL A 32 -8.70 17.70 -2.65
C VAL A 32 -7.31 18.09 -2.14
N PHE A 33 -6.71 17.26 -1.29
CA PHE A 33 -5.42 17.56 -0.69
C PHE A 33 -4.26 17.12 -1.57
N SER A 34 -3.12 17.80 -1.43
CA SER A 34 -1.88 17.43 -2.09
C SER A 34 -0.70 17.53 -1.12
N VAL A 35 0.02 16.43 -0.94
CA VAL A 35 1.21 16.34 -0.08
C VAL A 35 2.30 15.57 -0.82
N VAL A 36 3.37 16.26 -1.22
CA VAL A 36 4.46 15.63 -1.97
C VAL A 36 5.30 14.74 -1.05
N PRO A 37 5.36 13.42 -1.29
CA PRO A 37 6.16 12.51 -0.49
C PRO A 37 7.65 12.70 -0.72
N ALA A 38 8.46 12.24 0.22
CA ALA A 38 9.91 12.23 0.05
C ALA A 38 10.36 11.18 -0.97
N MET A 39 9.72 10.01 -0.95
CA MET A 39 9.95 8.90 -1.87
C MET A 39 8.77 7.93 -1.85
N ILE A 40 8.74 7.05 -2.86
CA ILE A 40 7.80 5.94 -2.94
C ILE A 40 8.59 4.64 -2.87
N VAL A 41 8.08 3.65 -2.14
CA VAL A 41 8.63 2.30 -2.09
C VAL A 41 7.56 1.32 -2.56
N TYR A 42 7.90 0.47 -3.53
CA TYR A 42 7.08 -0.66 -3.94
C TYR A 42 7.63 -1.96 -3.32
N PRO A 43 7.11 -2.39 -2.17
CA PRO A 43 7.57 -3.61 -1.54
C PRO A 43 7.16 -4.83 -2.37
N ARG A 44 8.07 -5.81 -2.51
CA ARG A 44 7.76 -7.08 -3.19
C ARG A 44 7.13 -8.11 -2.29
N ASN A 45 7.37 -7.99 -0.99
CA ASN A 45 6.88 -8.94 0.00
C ASN A 45 6.84 -8.31 1.40
N GLU A 46 6.34 -9.08 2.35
CA GLU A 46 6.24 -8.66 3.76
C GLU A 46 7.60 -8.28 4.37
N ASN A 47 8.67 -8.96 3.98
CA ASN A 47 10.00 -8.68 4.51
C ASN A 47 10.50 -7.28 4.12
N ASP A 48 10.18 -6.82 2.90
CA ASP A 48 10.48 -5.46 2.48
C ASP A 48 9.73 -4.44 3.36
N VAL A 49 8.44 -4.68 3.63
CA VAL A 49 7.63 -3.83 4.51
C VAL A 49 8.25 -3.76 5.91
N ARG A 50 8.62 -4.92 6.49
CA ARG A 50 9.30 -5.00 7.79
C ARG A 50 10.61 -4.24 7.81
N LYS A 51 11.42 -4.36 6.76
CA LYS A 51 12.70 -3.64 6.66
C LYS A 51 12.50 -2.13 6.64
N VAL A 52 11.54 -1.61 5.85
CA VAL A 52 11.22 -0.18 5.83
C VAL A 52 10.77 0.28 7.21
N ALA A 53 9.83 -0.40 7.83
CA ALA A 53 9.31 -0.05 9.15
C ALA A 53 10.41 -0.06 10.22
N ARG A 54 11.24 -1.10 10.26
CA ARG A 54 12.36 -1.22 11.20
C ARG A 54 13.40 -0.12 11.00
N PHE A 55 13.74 0.17 9.74
CA PHE A 55 14.71 1.21 9.43
C PHE A 55 14.24 2.60 9.84
N THR A 56 12.99 2.95 9.54
CA THR A 56 12.42 4.25 9.95
C THR A 56 12.28 4.35 11.47
N TRP A 57 11.94 3.26 12.15
CA TRP A 57 11.94 3.18 13.60
C TRP A 57 13.33 3.48 14.19
N GLN A 58 14.38 2.82 13.69
CA GLN A 58 15.76 3.07 14.13
C GLN A 58 16.23 4.50 13.88
N LEU A 59 15.76 5.15 12.82
CA LEU A 59 16.02 6.56 12.58
C LEU A 59 15.28 7.46 13.58
N ALA A 60 14.03 7.12 13.92
CA ALA A 60 13.24 7.87 14.89
C ALA A 60 13.86 7.82 16.30
N GLU A 61 14.40 6.68 16.73
CA GLU A 61 15.15 6.55 17.99
C GLU A 61 16.38 7.46 18.04
N ARG A 62 16.92 7.86 16.89
CA ARG A 62 18.03 8.80 16.74
C ARG A 62 17.57 10.24 16.45
N GLY A 63 16.31 10.56 16.72
CA GLY A 63 15.73 11.89 16.54
C GLY A 63 15.36 12.24 15.10
N ARG A 64 15.41 11.28 14.14
CA ARG A 64 15.04 11.50 12.75
C ARG A 64 13.76 10.77 12.37
N VAL A 65 12.64 11.44 12.52
CA VAL A 65 11.32 10.87 12.16
C VAL A 65 11.08 10.95 10.65
N ILE A 66 10.78 9.82 10.03
CA ILE A 66 10.31 9.71 8.63
C ILE A 66 8.98 8.96 8.65
N PRO A 67 7.85 9.64 8.44
CA PRO A 67 6.56 9.00 8.44
C PRO A 67 6.40 8.02 7.27
N ILE A 68 5.65 6.93 7.51
CA ILE A 68 5.28 5.97 6.48
C ILE A 68 3.78 6.07 6.27
N THR A 69 3.36 6.13 5.00
CA THR A 69 1.96 6.07 4.60
C THR A 69 1.76 4.84 3.72
N ALA A 70 0.91 3.92 4.16
CA ALA A 70 0.48 2.79 3.34
C ALA A 70 -0.49 3.27 2.26
N ARG A 71 -0.32 2.79 1.01
CA ARG A 71 -1.17 3.18 -0.09
C ARG A 71 -1.56 1.98 -0.95
N GLY A 72 -2.85 1.78 -1.11
CA GLY A 72 -3.45 0.96 -2.15
C GLY A 72 -3.60 1.76 -3.45
N ALA A 73 -4.80 1.84 -3.98
CA ALA A 73 -5.09 2.62 -5.19
C ALA A 73 -5.04 4.15 -4.98
N GLY A 74 -5.12 4.62 -3.75
CA GLY A 74 -5.23 6.04 -3.46
C GLY A 74 -6.62 6.60 -3.77
N SER A 75 -7.67 5.79 -3.66
CA SER A 75 -9.06 6.20 -3.85
C SER A 75 -9.69 6.84 -2.61
N ASP A 76 -8.95 6.95 -1.53
CA ASP A 76 -9.37 7.67 -0.32
C ASP A 76 -9.59 9.16 -0.62
N GLN A 77 -10.59 9.76 0.03
CA GLN A 77 -10.95 11.18 -0.16
C GLN A 77 -10.59 12.04 1.06
N ALA A 78 -10.13 11.42 2.14
CA ALA A 78 -9.82 12.10 3.40
C ALA A 78 -8.33 12.40 3.59
N GLY A 79 -7.46 12.05 2.62
CA GLY A 79 -6.03 12.28 2.70
C GLY A 79 -5.24 11.15 3.38
N ALA A 80 -5.86 10.00 3.66
CA ALA A 80 -5.18 8.89 4.34
C ALA A 80 -4.12 8.19 3.46
N ALA A 81 -4.18 8.37 2.14
CA ALA A 81 -3.25 7.75 1.19
C ALA A 81 -2.08 8.65 0.76
N ILE A 82 -1.94 9.86 1.32
CA ILE A 82 -0.87 10.83 1.04
C ILE A 82 -0.06 11.14 2.30
N GLY A 83 1.18 11.61 2.14
CA GLY A 83 2.04 11.95 3.28
C GLY A 83 3.41 12.47 2.85
N THR A 84 4.12 13.11 3.77
CA THR A 84 5.41 13.79 3.51
C THR A 84 6.61 12.85 3.44
N GLY A 85 6.51 11.64 4.00
CA GLY A 85 7.62 10.71 4.15
C GLY A 85 7.72 9.67 3.04
N ILE A 86 7.64 8.40 3.42
CA ILE A 86 7.68 7.25 2.50
C ILE A 86 6.25 6.81 2.21
N ILE A 87 5.87 6.75 0.95
CA ILE A 87 4.64 6.07 0.52
C ILE A 87 4.98 4.61 0.23
N LEU A 88 4.34 3.67 0.93
CA LEU A 88 4.39 2.24 0.61
C LEU A 88 3.26 1.89 -0.35
N GLY A 89 3.59 1.72 -1.63
CA GLY A 89 2.64 1.39 -2.69
C GLY A 89 2.50 -0.12 -2.89
N PHE A 90 1.38 -0.71 -2.50
CA PHE A 90 1.21 -2.17 -2.54
C PHE A 90 0.75 -2.72 -3.89
N MET A 91 0.19 -1.89 -4.77
CA MET A 91 -0.41 -2.36 -6.03
C MET A 91 0.59 -2.85 -7.07
N ALA A 92 1.88 -2.51 -6.93
CA ALA A 92 2.89 -2.96 -7.90
C ALA A 92 3.11 -4.48 -7.81
N HIS A 93 3.35 -5.01 -6.62
CA HIS A 93 3.77 -6.40 -6.42
C HIS A 93 2.88 -7.20 -5.48
N MET A 94 2.38 -6.62 -4.39
CA MET A 94 1.63 -7.33 -3.34
C MET A 94 0.12 -7.30 -3.60
N LYS A 95 -0.35 -7.97 -4.66
CA LYS A 95 -1.74 -7.92 -5.16
C LYS A 95 -2.38 -9.29 -5.42
N ARG A 96 -1.82 -10.36 -4.87
CA ARG A 96 -2.30 -11.72 -5.09
C ARG A 96 -3.45 -12.08 -4.16
N ILE A 97 -4.37 -12.90 -4.66
CA ILE A 97 -5.24 -13.74 -3.86
C ILE A 97 -4.42 -15.00 -3.55
N VAL A 98 -4.07 -15.21 -2.26
CA VAL A 98 -3.14 -16.26 -1.84
C VAL A 98 -3.87 -17.58 -1.67
N GLU A 99 -5.00 -17.57 -0.94
CA GLU A 99 -5.74 -18.77 -0.61
C GLU A 99 -7.20 -18.43 -0.28
N PHE A 100 -8.10 -19.34 -0.61
CA PHE A 100 -9.48 -19.33 -0.14
C PHE A 100 -9.80 -20.68 0.49
N ASP A 101 -9.92 -20.71 1.83
CA ASP A 101 -10.43 -21.86 2.58
C ASP A 101 -11.98 -21.81 2.60
N SER A 102 -12.60 -22.53 1.69
CA SER A 102 -14.06 -22.58 1.56
C SER A 102 -14.76 -23.21 2.77
N ARG A 103 -14.09 -24.11 3.51
CA ARG A 103 -14.65 -24.77 4.71
C ARG A 103 -14.74 -23.81 5.87
N ARG A 104 -13.70 -22.99 6.06
CA ARG A 104 -13.64 -22.00 7.13
C ARG A 104 -14.23 -20.65 6.73
N GLY A 105 -14.47 -20.42 5.43
CA GLY A 105 -14.88 -19.12 4.90
C GLY A 105 -13.78 -18.05 5.03
N LEU A 106 -12.52 -18.45 5.00
CA LEU A 106 -11.37 -17.54 5.14
C LEU A 106 -10.72 -17.29 3.80
N LEU A 107 -10.44 -16.01 3.52
CA LEU A 107 -9.71 -15.57 2.35
C LEU A 107 -8.41 -14.89 2.78
N THR A 108 -7.28 -15.38 2.27
CA THR A 108 -5.96 -14.77 2.46
C THR A 108 -5.57 -14.04 1.20
N VAL A 109 -5.31 -12.74 1.30
CA VAL A 109 -4.91 -11.88 0.18
C VAL A 109 -3.77 -10.94 0.57
N GLU A 110 -3.03 -10.49 -0.42
CA GLU A 110 -2.08 -9.40 -0.25
C GLU A 110 -2.80 -8.04 -0.25
N PRO A 111 -2.28 -7.01 0.44
CA PRO A 111 -2.99 -5.75 0.69
C PRO A 111 -3.33 -4.96 -0.58
N GLY A 112 -2.54 -5.11 -1.66
CA GLY A 112 -2.77 -4.48 -2.95
C GLY A 112 -3.76 -5.23 -3.85
N ALA A 113 -4.38 -6.32 -3.40
CA ALA A 113 -5.38 -7.06 -4.18
C ALA A 113 -6.57 -6.16 -4.51
N ASN A 114 -6.96 -6.11 -5.79
CA ASN A 114 -8.10 -5.32 -6.24
C ASN A 114 -9.40 -5.92 -5.73
N TYR A 115 -10.26 -5.08 -5.16
CA TYR A 115 -11.49 -5.51 -4.49
C TYR A 115 -12.47 -6.22 -5.44
N ALA A 116 -12.68 -5.67 -6.66
CA ALA A 116 -13.57 -6.30 -7.64
C ALA A 116 -13.08 -7.70 -8.05
N LYS A 117 -11.77 -7.88 -8.22
CA LYS A 117 -11.19 -9.19 -8.54
C LYS A 117 -11.36 -10.19 -7.40
N VAL A 118 -11.27 -9.73 -6.16
CA VAL A 118 -11.54 -10.55 -4.97
C VAL A 118 -13.01 -10.99 -4.96
N GLN A 119 -13.94 -10.06 -5.19
CA GLN A 119 -15.36 -10.39 -5.29
C GLN A 119 -15.64 -11.41 -6.41
N GLN A 120 -15.06 -11.19 -7.59
CA GLN A 120 -15.20 -12.12 -8.71
C GLN A 120 -14.71 -13.53 -8.37
N ALA A 121 -13.55 -13.63 -7.71
CA ALA A 121 -13.01 -14.91 -7.26
C ALA A 121 -13.93 -15.60 -6.23
N LEU A 122 -14.52 -14.85 -5.31
CA LEU A 122 -15.46 -15.40 -4.32
C LEU A 122 -16.78 -15.86 -4.97
N HIS A 123 -17.27 -15.14 -5.97
CA HIS A 123 -18.50 -15.52 -6.69
C HIS A 123 -18.39 -16.88 -7.35
N THR A 124 -17.22 -17.29 -7.85
CA THR A 124 -17.02 -18.64 -8.42
C THR A 124 -17.22 -19.75 -7.40
N HIS A 125 -17.17 -19.41 -6.09
CA HIS A 125 -17.40 -20.32 -4.97
C HIS A 125 -18.77 -20.09 -4.29
N GLY A 126 -19.67 -19.31 -4.90
CA GLY A 126 -20.96 -18.96 -4.31
C GLY A 126 -20.86 -18.11 -3.05
N ARG A 127 -19.80 -17.32 -2.92
CA ARG A 127 -19.50 -16.46 -1.77
C ARG A 127 -19.33 -15.01 -2.22
N PHE A 128 -19.41 -14.07 -1.27
CA PHE A 128 -19.14 -12.66 -1.48
C PHE A 128 -18.70 -11.98 -0.17
N LEU A 129 -18.02 -10.85 -0.29
CA LEU A 129 -17.76 -9.95 0.84
C LEU A 129 -18.92 -8.96 0.93
N PRO A 130 -19.65 -8.90 2.08
CA PRO A 130 -20.80 -7.99 2.23
C PRO A 130 -20.46 -6.51 2.08
N PRO A 131 -19.36 -5.97 2.64
CA PRO A 131 -18.96 -4.59 2.40
C PRO A 131 -18.73 -4.34 0.91
N TYR A 132 -19.30 -3.25 0.39
CA TYR A 132 -19.22 -2.94 -1.03
C TYR A 132 -18.89 -1.45 -1.23
N PRO A 133 -17.61 -1.08 -1.31
CA PRO A 133 -17.22 0.31 -1.50
C PRO A 133 -17.64 0.82 -2.87
N SER A 134 -18.07 2.09 -2.97
CA SER A 134 -18.40 2.73 -4.25
C SER A 134 -17.25 2.74 -5.25
N SER A 135 -16.02 2.69 -4.75
CA SER A 135 -14.77 2.62 -5.53
C SER A 135 -14.29 1.20 -5.82
N ILE A 136 -15.16 0.20 -5.80
CA ILE A 136 -14.81 -1.23 -5.87
C ILE A 136 -13.89 -1.58 -7.04
N ASP A 137 -14.08 -0.96 -8.19
CA ASP A 137 -13.28 -1.24 -9.41
C ASP A 137 -11.81 -0.83 -9.25
N TYR A 138 -11.54 0.13 -8.40
CA TYR A 138 -10.21 0.69 -8.16
C TYR A 138 -9.65 0.33 -6.79
N ALA A 139 -10.49 0.19 -5.78
CA ALA A 139 -10.08 -0.04 -4.40
C ALA A 139 -9.27 -1.33 -4.24
N THR A 140 -8.37 -1.32 -3.26
CA THR A 140 -7.66 -2.52 -2.82
C THR A 140 -8.28 -3.05 -1.53
N LEU A 141 -8.18 -4.35 -1.29
CA LEU A 141 -8.73 -4.94 -0.06
C LEU A 141 -8.02 -4.39 1.19
N GLY A 142 -6.70 -4.17 1.14
CA GLY A 142 -5.97 -3.54 2.25
C GLY A 142 -6.45 -2.12 2.53
N GLY A 143 -6.79 -1.33 1.49
CA GLY A 143 -7.37 -0.01 1.64
C GLY A 143 -8.77 -0.06 2.26
N ALA A 144 -9.62 -1.00 1.84
CA ALA A 144 -10.95 -1.19 2.42
C ALA A 144 -10.88 -1.56 3.91
N VAL A 145 -9.98 -2.46 4.29
CA VAL A 145 -9.75 -2.82 5.71
C VAL A 145 -9.25 -1.63 6.52
N ALA A 146 -8.38 -0.79 5.95
CA ALA A 146 -7.85 0.39 6.65
C ALA A 146 -8.90 1.49 6.87
N ASN A 147 -9.89 1.58 5.99
CA ASN A 147 -11.01 2.53 6.12
C ASN A 147 -12.18 2.01 6.99
N ASN A 148 -12.19 0.73 7.31
CA ASN A 148 -13.21 0.02 8.08
C ASN A 148 -14.59 0.13 7.43
#